data_23b09c7fc6adb9428a4aca2115ea556b
#
_entry.id   23b09c7fc6adb9428a4aca2115ea556b
#
_cell.length_a   1.000
_cell.length_b   1.000
_cell.length_c   1.000
_cell.angle_alpha   90.00
_cell.angle_beta   90.00
_cell.angle_gamma   90.00
#
_symmetry.space_group_name_H-M   'P 1'
#
loop_
_entity.id
_entity.type
_entity.pdbx_description
1 polymer ?
#
loop_
_entity_poly.entity_id
_entity_poly.type
_entity_poly.pdbx_seq_one_letter_code
_entity_poly.pdbx_strand_id
1 'polypeptide(L)'
;MLLIVLAPLSAQDVLRGEVRIELEPMYGGFVEEPYPLQTEEIYRRTLELAAMFFSAQIYGWSFHYDIGERARGIDEEFELRPLGQIHWGDPRLRVTHARLEDLVFSAWMDYRPSDSQLRRFEMWRMGNIRTAQSIGYSPLGSPAGFLGLGNPEEAATWLSIRQAALEDSARAAVRAMLQGNERNRPKEASGFISLQNFPAFWMDRGRWAAHARFRVEIREIIPFAAH
;
A
#
# COMPACT_ATOMS: atom_id res chain seq x y z
N MET A 1 14.52 -21.54 -46.23
CA MET A 1 14.71 -20.17 -45.73
C MET A 1 13.72 -19.95 -44.62
N LEU A 2 14.12 -20.09 -43.38
CA LEU A 2 13.23 -19.99 -42.22
C LEU A 2 13.24 -18.52 -41.76
N LEU A 3 12.11 -17.85 -41.92
CA LEU A 3 11.93 -16.47 -41.46
C LEU A 3 11.63 -16.50 -39.97
N ILE A 4 12.62 -16.22 -39.12
CA ILE A 4 12.39 -16.01 -37.70
C ILE A 4 11.84 -14.59 -37.56
N VAL A 5 10.52 -14.49 -37.36
CA VAL A 5 9.88 -13.24 -36.96
C VAL A 5 10.21 -13.02 -35.48
N LEU A 6 11.22 -12.21 -35.20
CA LEU A 6 11.47 -11.67 -33.87
C LEU A 6 10.33 -10.68 -33.58
N ALA A 7 9.35 -11.10 -32.77
CA ALA A 7 8.38 -10.18 -32.22
C ALA A 7 9.16 -9.10 -31.41
N PRO A 8 8.87 -7.81 -31.59
CA PRO A 8 9.51 -6.77 -30.79
C PRO A 8 9.15 -7.01 -29.32
N LEU A 9 10.14 -7.22 -28.46
CA LEU A 9 9.96 -7.15 -27.01
C LEU A 9 9.40 -5.75 -26.71
N SER A 10 8.12 -5.70 -26.39
CA SER A 10 7.46 -4.46 -25.99
C SER A 10 8.13 -3.97 -24.70
N ALA A 11 8.67 -2.77 -24.73
CA ALA A 11 9.28 -2.10 -23.56
C ALA A 11 8.23 -1.74 -22.47
N GLN A 12 6.97 -2.13 -22.65
CA GLN A 12 5.84 -1.78 -21.78
C GLN A 12 5.55 -2.79 -20.66
N ASP A 13 6.28 -3.91 -20.60
CA ASP A 13 5.93 -5.02 -19.71
C ASP A 13 6.67 -5.01 -18.37
N VAL A 14 7.28 -3.88 -17.99
CA VAL A 14 7.97 -3.73 -16.72
C VAL A 14 7.30 -2.65 -15.88
N LEU A 15 6.84 -3.03 -14.70
CA LEU A 15 6.41 -2.07 -13.68
C LEU A 15 7.63 -1.59 -12.91
N ARG A 16 7.70 -0.30 -12.65
CA ARG A 16 8.83 0.34 -11.96
C ARG A 16 8.36 1.24 -10.83
N GLY A 17 9.09 1.23 -9.71
CA GLY A 17 8.89 2.15 -8.59
C GLY A 17 10.13 2.31 -7.74
N GLU A 18 10.25 3.43 -7.02
CA GLU A 18 11.33 3.68 -6.07
C GLU A 18 10.87 3.34 -4.65
N VAL A 19 11.69 2.58 -3.93
CA VAL A 19 11.54 2.27 -2.50
C VAL A 19 12.61 3.00 -1.73
N ARG A 20 12.27 3.50 -0.54
CA ARG A 20 13.18 4.17 0.38
C ARG A 20 13.14 3.50 1.74
N ILE A 21 14.32 3.26 2.31
CA ILE A 21 14.50 2.64 3.62
C ILE A 21 15.40 3.55 4.45
N GLU A 22 14.92 4.00 5.58
CA GLU A 22 15.71 4.71 6.58
C GLU A 22 16.61 3.69 7.30
N LEU A 23 17.91 3.99 7.38
CA LEU A 23 18.91 3.11 8.02
C LEU A 23 19.00 3.28 9.52
N GLU A 24 18.48 4.38 10.03
CA GLU A 24 18.40 4.63 11.47
C GLU A 24 16.94 4.91 11.86
N PRO A 25 16.51 4.51 13.07
CA PRO A 25 15.20 4.91 13.56
C PRO A 25 15.21 6.42 13.80
N MET A 26 14.17 7.11 13.33
CA MET A 26 14.03 8.56 13.54
C MET A 26 13.92 8.95 15.02
N TYR A 27 13.72 7.97 15.91
CA TYR A 27 13.70 8.11 17.36
C TYR A 27 14.63 7.06 17.96
N GLY A 28 15.91 7.41 18.09
CA GLY A 28 16.90 6.54 18.73
C GLY A 28 16.63 6.40 20.23
N GLY A 29 16.71 5.18 20.73
CA GLY A 29 16.77 4.92 22.15
C GLY A 29 16.14 3.63 22.66
N PHE A 30 15.26 2.97 21.92
CA PHE A 30 14.53 1.80 22.43
C PHE A 30 14.33 0.68 21.42
N VAL A 31 15.19 0.57 20.41
CA VAL A 31 15.07 -0.48 19.39
C VAL A 31 16.18 -1.49 19.64
N GLU A 32 15.81 -2.76 19.81
CA GLU A 32 16.74 -3.87 20.02
C GLU A 32 17.55 -4.22 18.75
N GLU A 33 17.19 -3.68 17.61
CA GLU A 33 17.87 -3.93 16.34
C GLU A 33 19.17 -3.14 16.24
N PRO A 34 20.27 -3.75 15.73
CA PRO A 34 21.52 -3.04 15.50
C PRO A 34 21.35 -1.99 14.40
N TYR A 35 21.67 -0.75 14.72
CA TYR A 35 21.71 0.34 13.75
C TYR A 35 23.14 0.84 13.51
N PRO A 36 23.45 1.36 12.31
CA PRO A 36 22.59 1.38 11.11
C PRO A 36 22.26 -0.03 10.63
N LEU A 37 21.13 -0.17 9.95
CA LEU A 37 20.70 -1.47 9.43
C LEU A 37 21.79 -2.16 8.61
N GLN A 38 21.94 -3.47 8.79
CA GLN A 38 22.86 -4.28 8.00
C GLN A 38 22.37 -4.40 6.56
N THR A 39 23.29 -4.57 5.62
CA THR A 39 23.00 -4.61 4.18
C THR A 39 21.94 -5.66 3.84
N GLU A 40 22.00 -6.84 4.42
CA GLU A 40 21.01 -7.91 4.18
C GLU A 40 19.61 -7.48 4.59
N GLU A 41 19.47 -6.88 5.76
CA GLU A 41 18.21 -6.37 6.28
C GLU A 41 17.63 -5.24 5.41
N ILE A 42 18.50 -4.34 4.92
CA ILE A 42 18.11 -3.26 3.99
C ILE A 42 17.48 -3.85 2.72
N TYR A 43 18.15 -4.83 2.10
CA TYR A 43 17.64 -5.46 0.88
C TYR A 43 16.36 -6.27 1.16
N ARG A 44 16.28 -6.96 2.29
CA ARG A 44 15.08 -7.69 2.69
C ARG A 44 13.88 -6.74 2.78
N ARG A 45 13.99 -5.64 3.53
CA ARG A 45 12.94 -4.62 3.69
C ARG A 45 12.56 -3.98 2.35
N THR A 46 13.54 -3.72 1.51
CA THR A 46 13.32 -3.15 0.17
C THR A 46 12.48 -4.08 -0.70
N LEU A 47 12.81 -5.36 -0.73
CA LEU A 47 12.08 -6.36 -1.51
C LEU A 47 10.67 -6.62 -0.96
N GLU A 48 10.51 -6.70 0.36
CA GLU A 48 9.20 -6.85 1.01
C GLU A 48 8.27 -5.68 0.69
N LEU A 49 8.77 -4.45 0.81
CA LEU A 49 7.98 -3.26 0.53
C LEU A 49 7.61 -3.15 -0.96
N ALA A 50 8.56 -3.46 -1.84
CA ALA A 50 8.30 -3.50 -3.28
C ALA A 50 7.28 -4.57 -3.65
N ALA A 51 7.38 -5.78 -3.08
CA ALA A 51 6.41 -6.86 -3.30
C ALA A 51 5.01 -6.44 -2.85
N MET A 52 4.88 -5.77 -1.70
CA MET A 52 3.62 -5.22 -1.21
C MET A 52 3.05 -4.18 -2.19
N PHE A 53 3.86 -3.23 -2.68
CA PHE A 53 3.38 -2.18 -3.58
C PHE A 53 2.99 -2.70 -4.96
N PHE A 54 3.79 -3.58 -5.55
CA PHE A 54 3.43 -4.19 -6.84
C PHE A 54 2.21 -5.10 -6.71
N SER A 55 2.05 -5.82 -5.58
CA SER A 55 0.82 -6.57 -5.29
C SER A 55 -0.39 -5.65 -5.27
N ALA A 56 -0.28 -4.54 -4.58
CA ALA A 56 -1.32 -3.53 -4.47
C ALA A 56 -1.66 -2.85 -5.81
N GLN A 57 -0.68 -2.68 -6.71
CA GLN A 57 -0.90 -2.13 -8.05
C GLN A 57 -1.55 -3.13 -9.00
N ILE A 58 -1.14 -4.40 -8.95
CA ILE A 58 -1.58 -5.44 -9.89
C ILE A 58 -2.92 -6.02 -9.45
N TYR A 59 -2.99 -6.45 -8.19
CA TYR A 59 -4.15 -7.14 -7.67
C TYR A 59 -5.12 -6.21 -6.97
N GLY A 60 -4.60 -5.28 -6.16
CA GLY A 60 -5.40 -4.43 -5.30
C GLY A 60 -6.08 -5.21 -4.18
N TRP A 61 -7.13 -4.60 -3.65
CA TRP A 61 -7.95 -5.13 -2.57
C TRP A 61 -9.43 -5.02 -2.91
N SER A 62 -10.25 -5.90 -2.36
CA SER A 62 -11.64 -5.60 -2.12
C SER A 62 -11.77 -4.81 -0.83
N PHE A 63 -12.70 -3.87 -0.76
CA PHE A 63 -13.00 -3.16 0.47
C PHE A 63 -14.47 -3.30 0.84
N HIS A 64 -14.71 -3.28 2.14
CA HIS A 64 -16.01 -3.08 2.76
C HIS A 64 -15.88 -1.92 3.76
N TYR A 65 -16.80 -0.97 3.69
CA TYR A 65 -16.77 0.23 4.50
C TYR A 65 -18.12 0.51 5.12
N ASP A 66 -18.22 0.34 6.42
CA ASP A 66 -19.32 0.83 7.23
C ASP A 66 -18.95 2.19 7.82
N ILE A 67 -19.71 3.22 7.43
CA ILE A 67 -19.36 4.61 7.76
C ILE A 67 -19.60 4.92 9.24
N GLY A 68 -20.35 4.07 9.91
CA GLY A 68 -20.71 4.27 11.30
C GLY A 68 -21.66 5.45 11.53
N GLU A 69 -22.23 5.52 12.70
CA GLU A 69 -23.10 6.63 13.12
C GLU A 69 -22.79 7.03 14.56
N ARG A 70 -21.97 8.06 14.72
CA ARG A 70 -21.55 8.54 16.05
C ARG A 70 -22.71 8.89 16.97
N ALA A 71 -23.82 9.39 16.41
CA ALA A 71 -25.01 9.72 17.19
C ALA A 71 -25.68 8.49 17.82
N ARG A 72 -25.46 7.31 17.24
CA ARG A 72 -25.97 6.01 17.72
C ARG A 72 -24.88 5.15 18.38
N GLY A 73 -23.66 5.66 18.52
CA GLY A 73 -22.55 4.90 19.08
C GLY A 73 -22.07 3.74 18.17
N ILE A 74 -22.32 3.83 16.87
CA ILE A 74 -21.85 2.86 15.88
C ILE A 74 -20.52 3.37 15.35
N ASP A 75 -19.45 2.59 15.57
CA ASP A 75 -18.11 2.91 15.11
C ASP A 75 -17.98 2.72 13.60
N GLU A 76 -17.03 3.46 13.02
CA GLU A 76 -16.63 3.34 11.61
C GLU A 76 -15.77 2.07 11.46
N GLU A 77 -16.12 1.21 10.50
CA GLU A 77 -15.35 0.00 10.18
C GLU A 77 -14.93 0.02 8.71
N PHE A 78 -13.65 -0.26 8.46
CA PHE A 78 -13.10 -0.35 7.11
C PHE A 78 -12.23 -1.59 7.00
N GLU A 79 -12.63 -2.51 6.14
CA GLU A 79 -11.93 -3.76 5.91
C GLU A 79 -11.34 -3.77 4.50
N LEU A 80 -10.05 -4.16 4.40
CA LEU A 80 -9.36 -4.43 3.14
C LEU A 80 -8.98 -5.90 3.07
N ARG A 81 -9.34 -6.56 1.96
CA ARG A 81 -8.94 -7.95 1.68
C ARG A 81 -8.10 -7.99 0.41
N PRO A 82 -6.84 -8.44 0.46
CA PRO A 82 -6.00 -8.53 -0.73
C PRO A 82 -6.58 -9.51 -1.75
N LEU A 83 -6.56 -9.11 -3.03
CA LEU A 83 -7.03 -9.96 -4.14
C LEU A 83 -5.93 -10.83 -4.74
N GLY A 84 -4.73 -10.71 -4.24
CA GLY A 84 -3.55 -11.50 -4.59
C GLY A 84 -2.29 -10.83 -4.11
N GLN A 85 -1.18 -11.56 -4.16
CA GLN A 85 0.11 -11.05 -3.72
C GLN A 85 1.26 -11.60 -4.56
N ILE A 86 2.35 -10.85 -4.60
CA ILE A 86 3.65 -11.28 -5.09
C ILE A 86 4.36 -11.89 -3.89
N HIS A 87 4.79 -13.15 -4.04
CA HIS A 87 5.47 -13.84 -2.97
C HIS A 87 6.90 -13.35 -2.78
N TRP A 88 7.39 -13.45 -1.58
CA TRP A 88 8.80 -13.25 -1.26
C TRP A 88 9.68 -14.15 -2.14
N GLY A 89 10.76 -13.57 -2.67
CA GLY A 89 11.69 -14.31 -3.51
C GLY A 89 11.24 -14.50 -4.97
N ASP A 90 10.16 -13.85 -5.42
CA ASP A 90 9.76 -13.89 -6.84
C ASP A 90 10.92 -13.36 -7.71
N PRO A 91 11.51 -14.18 -8.61
CA PRO A 91 12.68 -13.81 -9.41
C PRO A 91 12.40 -12.70 -10.43
N ARG A 92 11.14 -12.36 -10.64
CA ARG A 92 10.70 -11.26 -11.52
C ARG A 92 10.79 -9.89 -10.85
N LEU A 93 10.94 -9.87 -9.51
CA LEU A 93 11.19 -8.65 -8.74
C LEU A 93 12.71 -8.42 -8.62
N ARG A 94 13.19 -7.26 -9.08
CA ARG A 94 14.62 -6.96 -9.14
C ARG A 94 14.91 -5.53 -8.69
N VAL A 95 16.03 -5.37 -7.98
CA VAL A 95 16.66 -4.08 -7.75
C VAL A 95 17.47 -3.72 -9.01
N THR A 96 17.22 -2.57 -9.62
CA THR A 96 17.90 -2.13 -10.84
C THR A 96 18.87 -0.99 -10.62
N HIS A 97 18.63 -0.15 -9.63
CA HIS A 97 19.53 0.92 -9.23
C HIS A 97 19.34 1.17 -7.74
N ALA A 98 20.45 1.30 -7.02
CA ALA A 98 20.41 1.61 -5.59
C ALA A 98 21.44 2.68 -5.26
N ARG A 99 21.11 3.53 -4.29
CA ARG A 99 21.99 4.58 -3.75
C ARG A 99 21.76 4.72 -2.25
N LEU A 100 22.80 5.16 -1.58
CA LEU A 100 22.76 5.51 -0.15
C LEU A 100 23.13 6.99 -0.03
N GLU A 101 22.21 7.78 0.52
CA GLU A 101 22.39 9.21 0.77
C GLU A 101 21.78 9.54 2.14
N ASP A 102 22.53 10.22 2.99
CA ASP A 102 22.04 10.71 4.31
C ASP A 102 21.30 9.66 5.16
N LEU A 103 21.86 8.45 5.25
CA LEU A 103 21.28 7.31 5.96
C LEU A 103 19.91 6.85 5.43
N VAL A 104 19.61 7.20 4.19
CA VAL A 104 18.47 6.69 3.45
C VAL A 104 18.96 5.85 2.28
N PHE A 105 18.57 4.59 2.26
CA PHE A 105 18.75 3.71 1.12
C PHE A 105 17.57 3.86 0.17
N SER A 106 17.85 4.27 -1.05
CA SER A 106 16.86 4.40 -2.14
C SER A 106 17.15 3.39 -3.22
N ALA A 107 16.14 2.64 -3.65
CA ALA A 107 16.29 1.63 -4.70
C ALA A 107 15.18 1.69 -5.73
N TRP A 108 15.54 1.68 -7.01
CA TRP A 108 14.61 1.44 -8.09
C TRP A 108 14.34 -0.05 -8.21
N MET A 109 13.06 -0.38 -8.21
CA MET A 109 12.54 -1.73 -8.28
C MET A 109 11.84 -1.94 -9.60
N ASP A 110 12.19 -3.02 -10.30
CA ASP A 110 11.53 -3.47 -11.52
C ASP A 110 10.80 -4.78 -11.23
N TYR A 111 9.57 -4.88 -11.67
CA TYR A 111 8.80 -6.12 -11.66
C TYR A 111 8.31 -6.45 -13.07
N ARG A 112 8.51 -7.70 -13.49
CA ARG A 112 8.03 -8.22 -14.77
C ARG A 112 6.78 -9.06 -14.54
N PRO A 113 5.57 -8.49 -14.71
CA PRO A 113 4.35 -9.26 -14.50
C PRO A 113 4.23 -10.39 -15.54
N SER A 114 3.54 -11.47 -15.15
CA SER A 114 3.07 -12.46 -16.12
C SER A 114 1.93 -11.88 -16.95
N ASP A 115 1.58 -12.53 -18.07
CA ASP A 115 0.46 -12.09 -18.92
C ASP A 115 -0.86 -11.94 -18.15
N SER A 116 -1.12 -12.84 -17.19
CA SER A 116 -2.31 -12.76 -16.35
C SER A 116 -2.27 -11.58 -15.39
N GLN A 117 -1.11 -11.27 -14.83
CA GLN A 117 -0.90 -10.11 -13.97
C GLN A 117 -0.97 -8.81 -14.75
N LEU A 118 -0.41 -8.78 -15.97
CA LEU A 118 -0.47 -7.62 -16.85
C LEU A 118 -1.92 -7.31 -17.23
N ARG A 119 -2.71 -8.31 -17.65
CA ARG A 119 -4.14 -8.12 -17.91
C ARG A 119 -4.88 -7.58 -16.69
N ARG A 120 -4.55 -8.06 -15.48
CA ARG A 120 -5.18 -7.57 -14.26
C ARG A 120 -4.78 -6.12 -13.94
N PHE A 121 -3.53 -5.77 -14.13
CA PHE A 121 -3.05 -4.39 -14.00
C PHE A 121 -3.72 -3.44 -14.99
N GLU A 122 -3.92 -3.90 -16.23
CA GLU A 122 -4.60 -3.11 -17.27
C GLU A 122 -6.09 -2.91 -16.99
N MET A 123 -6.77 -3.88 -16.38
CA MET A 123 -8.17 -3.70 -15.97
C MET A 123 -8.36 -2.48 -15.06
N TRP A 124 -7.38 -2.17 -14.22
CA TRP A 124 -7.39 -0.96 -13.38
C TRP A 124 -7.27 0.34 -14.17
N ARG A 125 -6.92 0.28 -15.44
CA ARG A 125 -6.77 1.44 -16.33
C ARG A 125 -7.99 1.64 -17.25
N MET A 126 -8.91 0.67 -17.26
CA MET A 126 -10.09 0.68 -18.10
C MET A 126 -11.34 0.96 -17.26
N GLY A 127 -12.36 1.56 -17.88
CA GLY A 127 -13.69 1.70 -17.30
C GLY A 127 -13.89 2.94 -16.41
N ASN A 128 -14.91 2.87 -15.56
CA ASN A 128 -15.33 3.96 -14.66
C ASN A 128 -14.54 4.05 -13.36
N ILE A 129 -13.28 3.65 -13.40
CA ILE A 129 -12.41 3.69 -12.22
C ILE A 129 -12.00 5.13 -11.94
N ARG A 130 -12.33 5.60 -10.75
CA ARG A 130 -11.99 6.94 -10.31
C ARG A 130 -10.62 6.92 -9.61
N THR A 131 -9.94 8.06 -9.63
CA THR A 131 -8.71 8.23 -8.87
C THR A 131 -8.95 9.11 -7.64
N ALA A 132 -8.35 8.72 -6.53
CA ALA A 132 -8.32 9.50 -5.31
C ALA A 132 -6.90 9.51 -4.72
N GLN A 133 -6.54 10.59 -4.03
CA GLN A 133 -5.30 10.65 -3.26
C GLN A 133 -5.61 11.02 -1.83
N SER A 134 -4.82 10.52 -0.91
CA SER A 134 -5.04 10.73 0.52
C SER A 134 -3.77 10.52 1.32
N ILE A 135 -3.81 10.96 2.56
CA ILE A 135 -2.81 10.66 3.56
C ILE A 135 -3.49 9.83 4.64
N GLY A 136 -2.84 8.74 5.03
CA GLY A 136 -3.25 7.92 6.16
C GLY A 136 -2.10 7.74 7.14
N TYR A 137 -2.41 7.28 8.33
CA TYR A 137 -1.48 7.21 9.44
C TYR A 137 -1.52 5.84 10.11
N SER A 138 -0.37 5.34 10.53
CA SER A 138 -0.31 4.19 11.41
C SER A 138 -0.91 4.53 12.79
N PRO A 139 -1.33 3.55 13.59
CA PRO A 139 -1.70 3.78 14.98
C PRO A 139 -0.60 4.49 15.75
N LEU A 140 -0.97 5.32 16.74
CA LEU A 140 0.00 5.93 17.65
C LEU A 140 0.72 4.86 18.45
N GLY A 141 2.01 5.06 18.71
CA GLY A 141 2.81 4.11 19.46
C GLY A 141 3.23 2.87 18.67
N SER A 142 3.13 2.92 17.34
CA SER A 142 3.53 1.87 16.41
C SER A 142 4.93 2.04 15.78
N PRO A 143 5.99 2.46 16.47
CA PRO A 143 7.28 1.85 16.19
C PRO A 143 7.26 0.50 16.91
N ALA A 144 7.58 -0.57 16.20
CA ALA A 144 7.73 -1.88 16.80
C ALA A 144 8.56 -1.75 18.09
N GLY A 145 7.98 -2.14 19.21
CA GLY A 145 8.69 -2.12 20.50
C GLY A 145 8.82 -0.78 21.21
N PHE A 146 8.31 0.33 20.70
CA PHE A 146 8.56 1.67 21.28
C PHE A 146 8.11 1.84 22.74
N LEU A 147 7.18 1.07 23.25
CA LEU A 147 6.70 1.26 24.63
C LEU A 147 6.77 0.02 25.52
N GLY A 148 7.21 -1.14 25.06
CA GLY A 148 7.29 -2.34 25.93
C GLY A 148 5.94 -2.74 26.57
N LEU A 149 4.84 -2.18 26.12
CA LEU A 149 3.51 -2.35 26.70
C LEU A 149 2.66 -3.40 25.99
N GLY A 150 3.20 -4.05 24.97
CA GLY A 150 2.54 -5.13 24.24
C GLY A 150 3.27 -6.45 24.44
N ASN A 151 2.53 -7.55 24.24
CA ASN A 151 3.13 -8.87 24.18
C ASN A 151 4.16 -8.89 23.02
N PRO A 152 5.42 -9.33 23.23
CA PRO A 152 6.42 -9.38 22.16
C PRO A 152 5.97 -10.16 20.91
N GLU A 153 5.03 -11.10 21.06
CA GLU A 153 4.44 -11.85 19.94
C GLU A 153 3.45 -11.03 19.11
N GLU A 154 2.94 -9.91 19.64
CA GLU A 154 2.03 -8.99 18.98
C GLU A 154 2.72 -7.71 18.47
N ALA A 155 4.04 -7.59 18.64
CA ALA A 155 4.80 -6.44 18.18
C ALA A 155 4.62 -6.30 16.67
N ALA A 156 4.01 -5.18 16.25
CA ALA A 156 3.83 -4.88 14.84
C ALA A 156 5.19 -4.85 14.14
N THR A 157 5.34 -5.63 13.09
CA THR A 157 6.56 -5.65 12.29
C THR A 157 6.76 -4.32 11.56
N TRP A 158 7.99 -4.04 11.18
CA TRP A 158 8.34 -2.86 10.37
C TRP A 158 7.43 -2.70 9.13
N LEU A 159 7.10 -3.79 8.45
CA LEU A 159 6.23 -3.81 7.27
C LEU A 159 4.77 -3.54 7.64
N SER A 160 4.25 -4.17 8.70
CA SER A 160 2.84 -4.04 9.09
C SER A 160 2.47 -2.62 9.54
N ILE A 161 3.41 -1.87 10.11
CA ILE A 161 3.19 -0.46 10.47
C ILE A 161 2.99 0.40 9.22
N ARG A 162 3.79 0.17 8.17
CA ARG A 162 3.62 0.86 6.88
C ARG A 162 2.36 0.43 6.16
N GLN A 163 2.03 -0.85 6.26
CA GLN A 163 0.77 -1.38 5.75
C GLN A 163 -0.43 -0.70 6.44
N ALA A 164 -0.43 -0.58 7.76
CA ALA A 164 -1.50 0.10 8.50
C ALA A 164 -1.67 1.57 8.07
N ALA A 165 -0.58 2.30 7.86
CA ALA A 165 -0.64 3.68 7.34
C ALA A 165 -1.23 3.72 5.91
N LEU A 166 -0.90 2.75 5.07
CA LEU A 166 -1.43 2.64 3.72
C LEU A 166 -2.92 2.27 3.71
N GLU A 167 -3.35 1.38 4.59
CA GLU A 167 -4.76 1.00 4.77
C GLU A 167 -5.60 2.19 5.27
N ASP A 168 -5.09 2.97 6.21
CA ASP A 168 -5.74 4.21 6.67
C ASP A 168 -5.82 5.25 5.54
N SER A 169 -4.78 5.35 4.69
CA SER A 169 -4.82 6.17 3.48
C SER A 169 -5.90 5.67 2.50
N ALA A 170 -6.02 4.35 2.29
CA ALA A 170 -7.07 3.78 1.44
C ALA A 170 -8.47 4.10 1.97
N ARG A 171 -8.69 3.96 3.29
CA ARG A 171 -9.93 4.35 3.96
C ARG A 171 -10.26 5.82 3.72
N ALA A 172 -9.29 6.71 3.92
CA ALA A 172 -9.47 8.16 3.71
C ALA A 172 -9.82 8.49 2.24
N ALA A 173 -9.21 7.78 1.27
CA ALA A 173 -9.52 7.93 -0.14
C ALA A 173 -10.96 7.54 -0.47
N VAL A 174 -11.40 6.37 -0.01
CA VAL A 174 -12.79 5.90 -0.20
C VAL A 174 -13.77 6.85 0.46
N ARG A 175 -13.50 7.28 1.70
CA ARG A 175 -14.34 8.25 2.42
C ARG A 175 -14.50 9.56 1.65
N ALA A 176 -13.41 10.12 1.13
CA ALA A 176 -13.45 11.37 0.36
C ALA A 176 -14.31 11.22 -0.91
N MET A 177 -14.24 10.08 -1.58
CA MET A 177 -15.05 9.81 -2.77
C MET A 177 -16.54 9.67 -2.45
N LEU A 178 -16.88 9.09 -1.32
CA LEU A 178 -18.26 8.96 -0.87
C LEU A 178 -18.85 10.31 -0.43
N GLN A 179 -18.06 11.18 0.17
CA GLN A 179 -18.51 12.51 0.60
C GLN A 179 -18.77 13.47 -0.55
N GLY A 180 -18.09 13.30 -1.68
CA GLY A 180 -18.23 14.18 -2.85
C GLY A 180 -19.53 14.03 -3.64
N ASN A 181 -20.35 13.01 -3.37
CA ASN A 181 -21.52 12.65 -4.19
C ASN A 181 -22.90 12.90 -3.50
N GLU A 182 -23.02 13.68 -2.39
CA GLU A 182 -24.02 13.27 -1.43
C GLU A 182 -25.05 14.31 -0.99
N ARG A 183 -26.28 14.09 -1.41
CA ARG A 183 -27.49 14.48 -0.66
C ARG A 183 -27.90 13.47 0.41
N ASN A 184 -27.51 12.19 0.29
CA ASN A 184 -27.79 11.13 1.28
C ASN A 184 -26.46 10.47 1.66
N ARG A 185 -26.09 10.51 2.94
CA ARG A 185 -24.92 9.79 3.46
C ARG A 185 -25.11 8.30 3.26
N PRO A 186 -24.19 7.58 2.61
CA PRO A 186 -24.29 6.12 2.55
C PRO A 186 -24.11 5.53 3.94
N LYS A 187 -24.77 4.41 4.21
CA LYS A 187 -24.57 3.59 5.40
C LYS A 187 -23.32 2.72 5.20
N GLU A 188 -23.31 2.01 4.08
CA GLU A 188 -22.27 1.06 3.74
C GLU A 188 -21.84 1.27 2.28
N ALA A 189 -20.60 0.97 1.98
CA ALA A 189 -20.09 0.92 0.61
C ALA A 189 -19.14 -0.26 0.44
N SER A 190 -19.16 -0.88 -0.73
CA SER A 190 -18.22 -1.94 -1.08
C SER A 190 -17.67 -1.76 -2.50
N GLY A 191 -16.52 -2.37 -2.76
CA GLY A 191 -15.90 -2.25 -4.07
C GLY A 191 -14.46 -2.75 -4.09
N PHE A 192 -13.69 -2.17 -5.00
CA PHE A 192 -12.30 -2.52 -5.22
C PHE A 192 -11.41 -1.28 -5.22
N ILE A 193 -10.17 -1.44 -4.76
CA ILE A 193 -9.17 -0.37 -4.68
C ILE A 193 -7.80 -0.92 -5.04
N SER A 194 -7.00 -0.16 -5.77
CA SER A 194 -5.61 -0.49 -6.08
C SER A 194 -4.70 0.73 -6.00
N LEU A 195 -3.42 0.53 -5.79
CA LEU A 195 -2.43 1.60 -5.90
C LEU A 195 -2.24 2.03 -7.36
N GLN A 196 -2.16 3.34 -7.58
CA GLN A 196 -1.81 3.88 -8.89
C GLN A 196 -0.30 3.90 -9.11
N ASN A 197 0.45 4.28 -8.07
CA ASN A 197 1.92 4.37 -8.01
C ASN A 197 2.40 4.04 -6.60
N PHE A 198 3.70 3.89 -6.41
CA PHE A 198 4.28 3.68 -5.09
C PHE A 198 3.95 4.85 -4.17
N PRO A 199 3.55 4.59 -2.92
CA PRO A 199 3.25 5.63 -1.93
C PRO A 199 4.53 6.26 -1.39
N ALA A 200 4.43 7.49 -0.93
CA ALA A 200 5.47 8.13 -0.14
C ALA A 200 5.18 7.91 1.36
N PHE A 201 6.23 7.57 2.12
CA PHE A 201 6.16 7.43 3.56
C PHE A 201 7.05 8.45 4.26
N TRP A 202 6.62 8.92 5.42
CA TRP A 202 7.43 9.73 6.33
C TRP A 202 6.93 9.59 7.76
N MET A 203 7.75 10.04 8.70
CA MET A 203 7.36 10.11 10.11
C MET A 203 6.68 11.44 10.38
N ASP A 204 5.48 11.40 10.96
CA ASP A 204 4.73 12.57 11.42
C ASP A 204 4.27 12.37 12.85
N ARG A 205 4.77 13.18 13.77
CA ARG A 205 4.37 13.22 15.19
C ARG A 205 4.35 11.84 15.86
N GLY A 206 5.39 11.04 15.61
CA GLY A 206 5.57 9.72 16.24
C GLY A 206 4.77 8.59 15.61
N ARG A 207 4.22 8.77 14.40
CA ARG A 207 3.57 7.73 13.62
C ARG A 207 3.96 7.81 12.15
N TRP A 208 3.89 6.69 11.45
CA TRP A 208 4.11 6.67 10.02
C TRP A 208 2.91 7.26 9.28
N ALA A 209 3.19 8.16 8.36
CA ALA A 209 2.25 8.70 7.40
C ALA A 209 2.50 8.06 6.03
N ALA A 210 1.43 7.75 5.30
CA ALA A 210 1.47 7.27 3.93
C ALA A 210 0.65 8.18 3.03
N HIS A 211 1.30 8.81 2.05
CA HIS A 211 0.61 9.53 0.97
C HIS A 211 0.52 8.61 -0.23
N ALA A 212 -0.68 8.25 -0.60
CA ALA A 212 -0.94 7.32 -1.68
C ALA A 212 -1.97 7.85 -2.67
N ARG A 213 -1.87 7.38 -3.90
CA ARG A 213 -2.84 7.61 -4.96
C ARG A 213 -3.44 6.28 -5.36
N PHE A 214 -4.77 6.22 -5.35
CA PHE A 214 -5.54 5.01 -5.58
C PHE A 214 -6.41 5.11 -6.82
N ARG A 215 -6.69 3.95 -7.41
CA ARG A 215 -7.79 3.71 -8.33
C ARG A 215 -8.88 3.00 -7.54
N VAL A 216 -10.08 3.54 -7.57
CA VAL A 216 -11.21 3.06 -6.75
C VAL A 216 -12.41 2.79 -7.65
N GLU A 217 -12.99 1.61 -7.51
CA GLU A 217 -14.24 1.21 -8.12
C GLU A 217 -15.25 0.91 -7.01
N ILE A 218 -16.24 1.79 -6.84
CA ILE A 218 -17.34 1.55 -5.91
C ILE A 218 -18.37 0.70 -6.64
N ARG A 219 -18.68 -0.47 -6.12
CA ARG A 219 -19.63 -1.44 -6.69
C ARG A 219 -21.01 -1.29 -6.12
N GLU A 220 -21.09 -1.06 -4.84
CA GLU A 220 -22.35 -0.99 -4.12
C GLU A 220 -22.32 0.13 -3.08
N ILE A 221 -23.44 0.82 -2.96
CA ILE A 221 -23.69 1.82 -1.92
C ILE A 221 -25.05 1.51 -1.33
N ILE A 222 -25.08 1.25 -0.02
CA ILE A 222 -26.31 1.04 0.75
C ILE A 222 -26.61 2.36 1.46
N PRO A 223 -27.71 3.06 1.13
CA PRO A 223 -28.11 4.29 1.82
C PRO A 223 -28.70 3.98 3.19
N PHE A 224 -28.67 4.94 4.10
CA PHE A 224 -29.53 4.86 5.27
C PHE A 224 -30.99 4.85 4.82
N ALA A 225 -31.78 3.91 5.36
CA ALA A 225 -33.20 3.90 5.11
C ALA A 225 -33.82 5.22 5.65
N ALA A 226 -34.48 5.97 4.77
CA ALA A 226 -35.29 7.10 5.20
C ALA A 226 -36.48 6.55 6.03
N HIS A 227 -36.57 6.87 7.30
CA HIS A 227 -37.72 6.63 8.15
C HIS A 227 -38.68 7.79 8.07
#